data_99e496efe2fbffc13ab01bdcbc67f593
#
_entry.id   99e496efe2fbffc13ab01bdcbc67f593
#
_cell.length_a   1.000
_cell.length_b   1.000
_cell.length_c   1.000
_cell.angle_alpha   90.00
_cell.angle_beta   90.00
_cell.angle_gamma   90.00
#
_symmetry.space_group_name_H-M   'P 1'
#
loop_
_entity.id
_entity.type
_entity.pdbx_description
1 polymer ?
#
loop_
_entity_poly.entity_id
_entity_poly.type
_entity_poly.pdbx_seq_one_letter_code
_entity_poly.pdbx_strand_id
1 'polypeptide(L)'
;YSTYGEERLEDYSDAIRAILDAAGAELVLMAGFLSKWIIPDAYTGRVLNIHPALLPKYGGKGMYGMNVHRAIIAAGDLQSGCTVHFVTNEYDAGPIILQRTVRVNPVGTPEMLAKRVFEQECYAYPEAIQYVADGDVKMVDGKAVFSEE
;
A
#
# COMPACT_ATOMS: atom_id res chain seq x y z
N TYR A 1 11.54 -20.14 7.78
CA TYR A 1 10.10 -20.39 7.64
C TYR A 1 9.93 -21.87 7.35
N SER A 2 9.27 -22.62 8.26
CA SER A 2 8.98 -24.02 8.09
C SER A 2 7.70 -24.21 7.28
N THR A 3 7.51 -25.36 6.67
CA THR A 3 6.27 -25.76 5.96
C THR A 3 5.00 -25.50 6.80
N TYR A 4 5.09 -25.63 8.13
CA TYR A 4 4.01 -25.32 9.08
C TYR A 4 3.61 -23.82 9.08
N GLY A 5 4.54 -22.93 8.77
CA GLY A 5 4.24 -21.49 8.64
C GLY A 5 3.53 -21.16 7.33
N GLU A 6 3.81 -21.92 6.27
CA GLU A 6 3.18 -21.75 4.96
C GLU A 6 1.73 -22.24 4.96
N GLU A 7 1.46 -23.43 5.51
CA GLU A 7 0.10 -23.97 5.67
C GLU A 7 -0.79 -23.01 6.48
N ARG A 8 -0.28 -22.43 7.57
CA ARG A 8 -1.03 -21.45 8.36
C ARG A 8 -1.30 -20.15 7.61
N LEU A 9 -0.40 -19.75 6.71
CA LEU A 9 -0.59 -18.56 5.88
C LEU A 9 -1.66 -18.80 4.81
N GLU A 10 -1.71 -19.99 4.22
CA GLU A 10 -2.76 -20.38 3.27
C GLU A 10 -4.12 -20.42 3.95
N ASP A 11 -4.26 -21.11 5.08
CA ASP A 11 -5.50 -21.15 5.87
C ASP A 11 -5.99 -19.76 6.25
N TYR A 12 -5.08 -18.89 6.68
CA TYR A 12 -5.39 -17.49 7.01
C TYR A 12 -5.86 -16.70 5.78
N SER A 13 -5.19 -16.89 4.66
CA SER A 13 -5.53 -16.21 3.41
C SER A 13 -6.88 -16.68 2.86
N ASP A 14 -7.17 -17.96 2.97
CA ASP A 14 -8.46 -18.55 2.58
C ASP A 14 -9.60 -18.05 3.49
N ALA A 15 -9.35 -17.90 4.78
CA ALA A 15 -10.32 -17.33 5.71
C ALA A 15 -10.68 -15.87 5.36
N ILE A 16 -9.68 -15.05 5.02
CA ILE A 16 -9.91 -13.67 4.53
C ILE A 16 -10.74 -13.70 3.25
N ARG A 17 -10.36 -14.52 2.29
CA ARG A 17 -11.07 -14.69 1.03
C ARG A 17 -12.53 -15.05 1.26
N ALA A 18 -12.82 -16.03 2.12
CA ALA A 18 -14.18 -16.46 2.40
C ALA A 18 -15.05 -15.33 2.97
N ILE A 19 -14.48 -14.47 3.84
CA ILE A 19 -15.17 -13.28 4.38
C ILE A 19 -15.48 -12.27 3.27
N LEU A 20 -14.51 -11.99 2.40
CA LEU A 20 -14.67 -11.04 1.31
C LEU A 20 -15.69 -11.52 0.26
N ASP A 21 -15.62 -12.81 -0.09
CA ASP A 21 -16.56 -13.43 -1.03
C ASP A 21 -18.00 -13.39 -0.47
N ALA A 22 -18.17 -13.72 0.82
CA ALA A 22 -19.47 -13.67 1.50
C ALA A 22 -20.05 -12.24 1.58
N ALA A 23 -19.17 -11.23 1.70
CA ALA A 23 -19.55 -9.82 1.70
C ALA A 23 -19.80 -9.26 0.29
N GLY A 24 -19.51 -10.00 -0.77
CA GLY A 24 -19.57 -9.51 -2.15
C GLY A 24 -18.59 -8.37 -2.42
N ALA A 25 -17.40 -8.39 -1.82
CA ALA A 25 -16.43 -7.31 -1.94
C ALA A 25 -15.93 -7.19 -3.39
N GLU A 26 -16.08 -6.02 -3.98
CA GLU A 26 -15.60 -5.71 -5.33
C GLU A 26 -14.21 -5.05 -5.30
N LEU A 27 -13.92 -4.28 -4.24
CA LEU A 27 -12.64 -3.62 -4.02
C LEU A 27 -12.23 -3.81 -2.56
N VAL A 28 -10.96 -4.12 -2.34
CA VAL A 28 -10.39 -4.35 -1.01
C VAL A 28 -9.36 -3.26 -0.72
N LEU A 29 -9.48 -2.63 0.43
CA LEU A 29 -8.61 -1.54 0.84
C LEU A 29 -7.79 -1.95 2.06
N MET A 30 -6.48 -1.87 1.95
CA MET A 30 -5.55 -2.07 3.05
C MET A 30 -5.03 -0.72 3.55
N ALA A 31 -5.07 -0.53 4.85
CA ALA A 31 -4.50 0.63 5.53
C ALA A 31 -3.93 0.18 6.87
N GLY A 32 -2.61 0.13 6.99
CA GLY A 32 -1.94 -0.39 8.18
C GLY A 32 -2.11 -1.90 8.38
N PHE A 33 -2.39 -2.65 7.32
CA PHE A 33 -2.49 -4.11 7.35
C PHE A 33 -1.08 -4.72 7.26
N LEU A 34 -0.59 -5.26 8.36
CA LEU A 34 0.79 -5.72 8.49
C LEU A 34 0.98 -7.22 8.23
N SER A 35 -0.10 -7.98 8.23
CA SER A 35 -0.04 -9.41 7.97
C SER A 35 0.14 -9.72 6.49
N LYS A 36 0.82 -10.82 6.18
CA LYS A 36 0.85 -11.32 4.80
C LYS A 36 -0.52 -11.90 4.46
N TRP A 37 -1.04 -11.51 3.31
CA TRP A 37 -2.19 -12.15 2.69
C TRP A 37 -1.82 -12.57 1.27
N ILE A 38 -2.03 -13.84 0.96
CA ILE A 38 -1.85 -14.33 -0.42
C ILE A 38 -3.07 -13.87 -1.22
N ILE A 39 -2.85 -12.99 -2.18
CA ILE A 39 -3.91 -12.44 -3.01
C ILE A 39 -4.39 -13.51 -3.98
N PRO A 40 -5.65 -13.95 -3.89
CA PRO A 40 -6.21 -14.90 -4.84
C PRO A 40 -6.34 -14.26 -6.23
N ASP A 41 -6.27 -15.07 -7.29
CA ASP A 41 -6.39 -14.58 -8.67
C ASP A 41 -7.67 -13.77 -8.91
N ALA A 42 -8.78 -14.15 -8.27
CA ALA A 42 -10.05 -13.43 -8.33
C ALA A 42 -9.97 -11.98 -7.82
N TYR A 43 -9.01 -11.66 -6.95
CA TYR A 43 -8.79 -10.33 -6.38
C TYR A 43 -7.62 -9.58 -7.03
N THR A 44 -6.96 -10.14 -8.03
CA THR A 44 -5.90 -9.45 -8.77
C THR A 44 -6.42 -8.15 -9.37
N GLY A 45 -5.75 -7.03 -9.09
CA GLY A 45 -6.18 -5.69 -9.52
C GLY A 45 -7.37 -5.10 -8.75
N ARG A 46 -7.79 -5.75 -7.66
CA ARG A 46 -8.91 -5.33 -6.81
C ARG A 46 -8.52 -5.08 -5.35
N VAL A 47 -7.23 -5.07 -5.06
CA VAL A 47 -6.70 -4.79 -3.71
C VAL A 47 -5.76 -3.60 -3.79
N LEU A 48 -6.03 -2.57 -3.00
CA LEU A 48 -5.22 -1.38 -2.86
C LEU A 48 -4.57 -1.32 -1.49
N ASN A 49 -3.42 -0.69 -1.42
CA ASN A 49 -2.77 -0.33 -0.16
C ASN A 49 -2.22 1.09 -0.23
N ILE A 50 -2.09 1.72 0.93
CA ILE A 50 -1.38 2.97 1.09
C ILE A 50 -0.14 2.75 1.94
N HIS A 51 1.01 3.26 1.47
CA HIS A 51 2.29 3.15 2.14
C HIS A 51 2.85 4.56 2.43
N PRO A 52 3.35 4.82 3.66
CA PRO A 52 3.74 6.16 4.09
C PRO A 52 5.14 6.58 3.63
N ALA A 53 5.50 6.26 2.40
CA ALA A 53 6.72 6.71 1.75
C ALA A 53 6.53 6.80 0.22
N LEU A 54 7.49 7.41 -0.44
CA LEU A 54 7.57 7.46 -1.92
C LEU A 54 8.22 6.18 -2.44
N LEU A 55 7.41 5.14 -2.69
CA LEU A 55 7.90 3.87 -3.23
C LEU A 55 8.62 4.09 -4.58
N PRO A 56 9.63 3.28 -4.90
CA PRO A 56 10.08 2.05 -4.22
C PRO A 56 10.98 2.27 -2.99
N LYS A 57 11.41 3.51 -2.71
CA LYS A 57 12.21 3.78 -1.52
C LYS A 57 11.39 3.49 -0.25
N TYR A 58 12.05 2.99 0.76
CA TYR A 58 11.46 2.72 2.08
C TYR A 58 10.24 1.79 2.06
N GLY A 59 10.20 0.90 1.08
CA GLY A 59 9.23 -0.20 0.99
C GLY A 59 9.83 -1.54 1.41
N GLY A 60 8.97 -2.56 1.50
CA GLY A 60 9.35 -3.94 1.76
C GLY A 60 9.38 -4.31 3.24
N LYS A 61 10.04 -5.43 3.53
CA LYS A 61 10.05 -6.05 4.86
C LYS A 61 10.60 -5.09 5.93
N GLY A 62 9.85 -4.91 7.01
CA GLY A 62 10.22 -4.06 8.14
C GLY A 62 9.91 -2.57 7.95
N MET A 63 9.56 -2.13 6.76
CA MET A 63 9.21 -0.75 6.44
C MET A 63 7.72 -0.50 6.67
N TYR A 64 7.32 -0.35 7.93
CA TYR A 64 5.95 -0.04 8.35
C TYR A 64 5.93 0.90 9.54
N GLY A 65 4.84 1.62 9.73
CA GLY A 65 4.62 2.53 10.85
C GLY A 65 5.75 3.54 10.99
N MET A 66 6.20 3.76 12.21
CA MET A 66 7.26 4.74 12.53
C MET A 66 8.64 4.36 11.98
N ASN A 67 8.87 3.07 11.65
CA ASN A 67 10.16 2.63 11.08
C ASN A 67 10.48 3.36 9.78
N VAL A 68 9.48 3.60 8.95
CA VAL A 68 9.61 4.33 7.67
C VAL A 68 10.09 5.75 7.92
N HIS A 69 9.43 6.48 8.82
CA HIS A 69 9.75 7.88 9.11
C HIS A 69 11.12 8.03 9.76
N ARG A 70 11.48 7.11 10.67
CA ARG A 70 12.83 7.05 11.26
C ARG A 70 13.91 6.83 10.21
N ALA A 71 13.68 5.91 9.27
CA ALA A 71 14.61 5.63 8.20
C ALA A 71 14.82 6.84 7.28
N ILE A 72 13.76 7.56 6.93
CA ILE A 72 13.82 8.76 6.09
C ILE A 72 14.61 9.88 6.78
N ILE A 73 14.32 10.13 8.06
CA ILE A 73 15.05 11.15 8.85
C ILE A 73 16.52 10.76 8.98
N ALA A 74 16.81 9.48 9.29
CA ALA A 74 18.19 9.00 9.45
C ALA A 74 18.99 9.07 8.12
N ALA A 75 18.34 8.90 6.99
CA ALA A 75 18.96 9.03 5.67
C ALA A 75 19.22 10.50 5.25
N GLY A 76 18.61 11.46 5.94
CA GLY A 76 18.72 12.88 5.59
C GLY A 76 17.98 13.25 4.31
N ASP A 77 17.00 12.45 3.89
CA ASP A 77 16.20 12.76 2.71
C ASP A 77 15.36 14.02 2.96
N LEU A 78 15.29 14.90 1.97
CA LEU A 78 14.55 16.16 2.03
C LEU A 78 13.11 16.04 1.54
N GLN A 79 12.75 14.88 1.00
CA GLN A 79 11.43 14.55 0.49
C GLN A 79 10.94 13.22 1.03
N SER A 80 9.66 13.17 1.39
CA SER A 80 8.90 11.98 1.70
C SER A 80 7.51 12.11 1.10
N GLY A 81 6.60 11.26 1.51
CA GLY A 81 5.20 11.28 1.05
C GLY A 81 4.50 9.98 1.32
N CYS A 82 3.47 9.73 0.53
CA CYS A 82 2.74 8.47 0.54
C CYS A 82 2.54 7.94 -0.88
N THR A 83 2.31 6.65 -0.98
CA THR A 83 2.04 5.93 -2.22
C THR A 83 0.80 5.08 -2.06
N VAL A 84 -0.16 5.22 -2.96
CA VAL A 84 -1.25 4.27 -3.15
C VAL A 84 -0.90 3.39 -4.33
N HIS A 85 -0.99 2.08 -4.14
CA HIS A 85 -0.62 1.10 -5.15
C HIS A 85 -1.57 -0.10 -5.14
N PHE A 86 -1.61 -0.82 -6.26
CA PHE A 86 -2.21 -2.15 -6.29
C PHE A 86 -1.37 -3.11 -5.46
N VAL A 87 -2.03 -4.02 -4.74
CA VAL A 87 -1.35 -5.04 -3.94
C VAL A 87 -1.10 -6.28 -4.78
N THR A 88 0.12 -6.79 -4.69
CA THR A 88 0.54 -8.08 -5.25
C THR A 88 1.05 -8.98 -4.12
N ASN A 89 1.53 -10.18 -4.45
CA ASN A 89 2.10 -11.09 -3.47
C ASN A 89 3.50 -10.67 -2.97
N GLU A 90 4.08 -9.61 -3.53
CA GLU A 90 5.30 -8.98 -3.05
C GLU A 90 4.98 -7.71 -2.26
N TYR A 91 5.64 -7.53 -1.11
CA TYR A 91 5.43 -6.34 -0.26
C TYR A 91 5.82 -5.06 -0.99
N ASP A 92 4.90 -4.08 -1.02
CA ASP A 92 5.10 -2.71 -1.52
C ASP A 92 5.67 -2.64 -2.95
N ALA A 93 5.51 -3.71 -3.75
CA ALA A 93 6.05 -3.83 -5.10
C ALA A 93 5.00 -3.74 -6.21
N GLY A 94 3.72 -3.62 -5.86
CA GLY A 94 2.62 -3.51 -6.83
C GLY A 94 2.63 -2.18 -7.59
N PRO A 95 1.95 -2.12 -8.74
CA PRO A 95 1.90 -0.93 -9.58
C PRO A 95 1.34 0.29 -8.84
N ILE A 96 2.02 1.42 -9.00
CA ILE A 96 1.67 2.68 -8.33
C ILE A 96 0.47 3.33 -9.05
N ILE A 97 -0.52 3.76 -8.26
CA ILE A 97 -1.68 4.50 -8.72
C ILE A 97 -1.46 6.01 -8.54
N LEU A 98 -1.05 6.42 -7.34
CA LEU A 98 -0.92 7.81 -6.96
C LEU A 98 0.16 7.97 -5.89
N GLN A 99 0.91 9.07 -5.98
CA GLN A 99 1.83 9.51 -4.93
C GLN A 99 1.58 10.97 -4.58
N ARG A 100 1.72 11.30 -3.30
CA ARG A 100 1.75 12.69 -2.82
C ARG A 100 3.02 12.92 -2.02
N THR A 101 3.66 14.07 -2.23
CA THR A 101 4.94 14.41 -1.63
C THR A 101 4.78 15.39 -0.47
N VAL A 102 5.68 15.30 0.50
CA VAL A 102 5.88 16.28 1.57
C VAL A 102 7.37 16.62 1.67
N ARG A 103 7.67 17.86 2.08
CA ARG A 103 9.04 18.21 2.46
C ARG A 103 9.35 17.69 3.85
N VAL A 104 10.54 17.10 4.00
CA VAL A 104 11.09 16.72 5.30
C VAL A 104 11.77 17.92 5.93
N ASN A 105 11.45 18.20 7.19
CA ASN A 105 12.18 19.18 7.97
C ASN A 105 13.48 18.57 8.49
N PRO A 106 14.67 19.06 8.10
CA PRO A 106 15.94 18.47 8.52
C PRO A 106 16.19 18.43 10.04
N VAL A 107 15.50 19.29 10.78
CA VAL A 107 15.57 19.33 12.26
C VAL A 107 14.28 18.80 12.91
N GLY A 108 13.39 18.20 12.11
CA GLY A 108 12.15 17.62 12.57
C GLY A 108 12.32 16.21 13.14
N THR A 109 11.31 15.77 13.85
CA THR A 109 11.25 14.40 14.40
C THR A 109 10.50 13.46 13.46
N PRO A 110 10.68 12.13 13.59
CA PRO A 110 9.91 11.15 12.86
C PRO A 110 8.39 11.30 13.06
N GLU A 111 7.95 11.68 14.26
CA GLU A 111 6.54 11.92 14.62
C GLU A 111 5.96 13.12 13.85
N MET A 112 6.73 14.19 13.71
CA MET A 112 6.34 15.36 12.91
C MET A 112 6.19 14.99 11.43
N LEU A 113 7.12 14.19 10.91
CA LEU A 113 7.05 13.69 9.53
C LEU A 113 5.83 12.78 9.34
N ALA A 114 5.60 11.83 10.26
CA ALA A 114 4.47 10.93 10.24
C ALA A 114 3.14 11.68 10.14
N LYS A 115 2.97 12.73 10.94
CA LYS A 115 1.76 13.57 10.92
C LYS A 115 1.56 14.24 9.55
N ARG A 116 2.60 14.81 8.98
CA ARG A 116 2.53 15.48 7.66
C ARG A 116 2.24 14.49 6.53
N VAL A 117 2.83 13.30 6.59
CA VAL A 117 2.55 12.24 5.62
C VAL A 117 1.12 11.78 5.76
N PHE A 118 0.63 11.55 6.98
CA PHE A 118 -0.75 11.13 7.22
C PHE A 118 -1.78 12.14 6.69
N GLU A 119 -1.52 13.43 6.82
CA GLU A 119 -2.37 14.46 6.22
C GLU A 119 -2.50 14.28 4.70
N GLN A 120 -1.41 13.91 4.01
CA GLN A 120 -1.45 13.61 2.58
C GLN A 120 -2.12 12.27 2.26
N GLU A 121 -1.97 11.26 3.12
CA GLU A 121 -2.68 9.98 2.97
C GLU A 121 -4.19 10.17 2.98
N CYS A 122 -4.71 11.06 3.83
CA CYS A 122 -6.14 11.38 3.91
C CYS A 122 -6.72 11.97 2.61
N TYR A 123 -5.89 12.57 1.77
CA TYR A 123 -6.28 13.05 0.44
C TYR A 123 -5.97 12.01 -0.65
N ALA A 124 -4.80 11.39 -0.59
CA ALA A 124 -4.33 10.48 -1.63
C ALA A 124 -5.19 9.22 -1.74
N TYR A 125 -5.58 8.65 -0.61
CA TYR A 125 -6.28 7.36 -0.63
C TYR A 125 -7.70 7.48 -1.22
N PRO A 126 -8.56 8.40 -0.76
CA PRO A 126 -9.88 8.57 -1.39
C PRO A 126 -9.80 8.90 -2.89
N GLU A 127 -8.83 9.72 -3.31
CA GLU A 127 -8.61 10.06 -4.72
C GLU A 127 -8.25 8.83 -5.55
N ALA A 128 -7.30 8.02 -5.09
CA ALA A 128 -6.90 6.80 -5.78
C ALA A 128 -8.03 5.75 -5.83
N ILE A 129 -8.80 5.61 -4.75
CA ILE A 129 -9.98 4.74 -4.70
C ILE A 129 -10.99 5.17 -5.75
N GLN A 130 -11.25 6.48 -5.90
CA GLN A 130 -12.17 7.00 -6.90
C GLN A 130 -11.72 6.66 -8.31
N TYR A 131 -10.42 6.87 -8.65
CA TYR A 131 -9.89 6.49 -9.96
C TYR A 131 -10.09 5.00 -10.29
N VAL A 132 -9.90 4.13 -9.30
CA VAL A 132 -10.12 2.68 -9.51
C VAL A 132 -11.61 2.37 -9.64
N ALA A 133 -12.46 2.96 -8.80
CA ALA A 133 -13.91 2.74 -8.81
C ALA A 133 -14.54 3.22 -10.12
N ASP A 134 -14.09 4.35 -10.66
CA ASP A 134 -14.58 4.90 -11.92
C ASP A 134 -14.01 4.17 -13.17
N GLY A 135 -12.98 3.33 -12.95
CA GLY A 135 -12.30 2.61 -14.01
C GLY A 135 -11.24 3.43 -14.76
N ASP A 136 -10.88 4.61 -14.21
CA ASP A 136 -9.85 5.49 -14.77
C ASP A 136 -8.44 4.91 -14.64
N VAL A 137 -8.24 3.97 -13.73
CA VAL A 137 -7.01 3.19 -13.61
C VAL A 137 -7.34 1.72 -13.35
N LYS A 138 -6.63 0.83 -14.04
CA LYS A 138 -6.75 -0.63 -13.89
C LYS A 138 -5.37 -1.27 -13.87
N MET A 139 -5.27 -2.42 -13.23
CA MET A 139 -4.07 -3.25 -13.34
C MET A 139 -4.21 -4.19 -14.56
N VAL A 140 -3.30 -4.04 -15.52
CA VAL A 140 -3.22 -4.86 -16.72
C VAL A 140 -1.80 -5.38 -16.87
N ASP A 141 -1.64 -6.68 -16.94
CA ASP A 141 -0.32 -7.34 -17.08
C ASP A 141 0.70 -6.85 -16.05
N GLY A 142 0.27 -6.68 -14.80
CA GLY A 142 1.13 -6.23 -13.69
C GLY A 142 1.52 -4.75 -13.74
N LYS A 143 0.84 -3.93 -14.53
CA LYS A 143 1.06 -2.48 -14.65
C LYS A 143 -0.23 -1.72 -14.34
N ALA A 144 -0.10 -0.52 -13.78
CA ALA A 144 -1.21 0.42 -13.69
C ALA A 144 -1.38 1.10 -15.05
N VAL A 145 -2.55 0.95 -15.65
CA VAL A 145 -2.92 1.55 -16.93
C VAL A 145 -4.04 2.53 -16.68
N PHE A 146 -3.80 3.77 -17.07
CA PHE A 146 -4.77 4.86 -16.94
C PHE A 146 -5.56 5.00 -18.23
N SER A 147 -6.86 5.28 -18.13
CA SER A 147 -7.68 5.61 -19.30
C SER A 147 -7.19 6.94 -19.90
N GLU A 148 -7.10 6.99 -21.22
CA GLU A 148 -6.89 8.26 -21.92
C GLU A 148 -8.18 9.10 -21.81
N GLU A 149 -8.01 10.41 -21.54
CA GLU A 149 -9.12 11.37 -21.58
C GLU A 149 -9.69 11.56 -23.00
#